data_07b67a051945901d8ec33a0e7e1716d1
#
_entry.id   07b67a051945901d8ec33a0e7e1716d1
#
_cell.length_a   1.000
_cell.length_b   1.000
_cell.length_c   1.000
_cell.angle_alpha   90.00
_cell.angle_beta   90.00
_cell.angle_gamma   90.00
#
_symmetry.space_group_name_H-M   'P 1'
#
loop_
_entity.id
_entity.type
_entity.pdbx_description
1 polymer ?
#
loop_
_entity_poly.entity_id
_entity_poly.type
_entity_poly.pdbx_seq_one_letter_code
_entity_poly.pdbx_strand_id
1 'polypeptide(L)'
;LPVRKANTGGLIIEYLGVEGFLPASQLAAKHYPRVDGGEKEKILQELQKLVDTSLRVKILDLDPAENKLIFSERRVENEAMREAIARYKKGDIVEGEITGVVDFGAFVRLDDTGIEGLIHLSEIDWLLVENPRERFKLHDRVRAKIIDIQGDKISLSLKHLKDDPWLAAAHAYHKGDVVSGKVIKLNPFGAFVQVGDSLQGLIHVSEFGNEEKLRRELAVGEEYQFTILLWDPENHKMSLGPTQKQ
;
A
#
# COMPACT_ATOMS: atom_id res chain seq x y z
N LEU A 1 -8.40 2.51 -33.16
CA LEU A 1 -9.57 2.49 -34.05
C LEU A 1 -10.36 3.80 -33.90
N PRO A 2 -10.96 4.33 -34.98
CA PRO A 2 -11.74 5.57 -34.92
C PRO A 2 -13.12 5.34 -34.28
N VAL A 3 -13.52 6.26 -33.42
CA VAL A 3 -14.86 6.32 -32.83
C VAL A 3 -15.79 7.02 -33.82
N ARG A 4 -16.89 6.36 -34.21
CA ARG A 4 -17.84 6.90 -35.18
C ARG A 4 -19.05 7.59 -34.57
N LYS A 5 -19.58 7.00 -33.50
CA LYS A 5 -20.80 7.48 -32.82
C LYS A 5 -20.73 7.21 -31.32
N ALA A 6 -21.50 7.96 -30.55
CA ALA A 6 -21.70 7.73 -29.14
C ALA A 6 -23.20 7.55 -28.83
N ASN A 7 -23.50 6.69 -27.89
CA ASN A 7 -24.82 6.54 -27.30
C ASN A 7 -24.71 6.49 -25.77
N THR A 8 -25.82 6.40 -25.05
CA THR A 8 -25.86 6.39 -23.58
C THR A 8 -25.19 5.17 -22.93
N GLY A 9 -24.95 4.09 -23.70
CA GLY A 9 -24.32 2.86 -23.23
C GLY A 9 -22.83 2.76 -23.57
N GLY A 10 -22.31 3.56 -24.52
CA GLY A 10 -20.93 3.48 -24.98
C GLY A 10 -20.68 4.10 -26.35
N LEU A 11 -19.62 3.62 -27.00
CA LEU A 11 -19.15 4.12 -28.29
C LEU A 11 -19.31 3.06 -29.38
N ILE A 12 -19.59 3.54 -30.61
CA ILE A 12 -19.56 2.73 -31.83
C ILE A 12 -18.21 2.96 -32.51
N ILE A 13 -17.49 1.88 -32.74
CA ILE A 13 -16.16 1.86 -33.35
C ILE A 13 -16.22 1.05 -34.63
N GLU A 14 -15.58 1.53 -35.68
CA GLU A 14 -15.49 0.80 -36.95
C GLU A 14 -14.15 0.06 -37.07
N TYR A 15 -14.21 -1.21 -37.42
CA TYR A 15 -13.04 -2.05 -37.71
C TYR A 15 -13.26 -2.86 -38.99
N LEU A 16 -12.43 -2.60 -40.01
CA LEU A 16 -12.50 -3.24 -41.32
C LEU A 16 -13.90 -3.21 -41.98
N GLY A 17 -14.62 -2.10 -41.82
CA GLY A 17 -15.97 -1.93 -42.37
C GLY A 17 -17.09 -2.56 -41.51
N VAL A 18 -16.76 -3.13 -40.35
CA VAL A 18 -17.72 -3.68 -39.39
C VAL A 18 -17.87 -2.74 -38.20
N GLU A 19 -19.10 -2.38 -37.86
CA GLU A 19 -19.40 -1.62 -36.63
C GLU A 19 -19.35 -2.56 -35.42
N GLY A 20 -18.57 -2.15 -34.42
CA GLY A 20 -18.51 -2.82 -33.12
C GLY A 20 -18.81 -1.86 -31.98
N PHE A 21 -19.11 -2.39 -30.83
CA PHE A 21 -19.52 -1.63 -29.64
C PHE A 21 -18.45 -1.65 -28.55
N LEU A 22 -18.14 -0.49 -28.01
CA LEU A 22 -17.30 -0.31 -26.83
C LEU A 22 -18.17 0.19 -25.68
N PRO A 23 -18.59 -0.70 -24.76
CA PRO A 23 -19.39 -0.31 -23.60
C PRO A 23 -18.68 0.77 -22.75
N ALA A 24 -19.41 1.70 -22.16
CA ALA A 24 -18.83 2.70 -21.26
C ALA A 24 -18.04 2.08 -20.10
N SER A 25 -18.48 0.94 -19.58
CA SER A 25 -17.77 0.17 -18.54
C SER A 25 -16.42 -0.42 -18.98
N GLN A 26 -16.17 -0.47 -20.29
CA GLN A 26 -14.93 -0.97 -20.89
C GLN A 26 -13.99 0.14 -21.38
N LEU A 27 -14.32 1.39 -21.13
CA LEU A 27 -13.43 2.52 -21.34
C LEU A 27 -12.30 2.53 -20.30
N ALA A 28 -11.15 3.06 -20.68
CA ALA A 28 -10.05 3.36 -19.76
C ALA A 28 -10.48 4.39 -18.70
N ALA A 29 -9.83 4.40 -17.55
CA ALA A 29 -10.19 5.27 -16.43
C ALA A 29 -10.22 6.77 -16.79
N LYS A 30 -9.35 7.21 -17.72
CA LYS A 30 -9.27 8.59 -18.22
C LYS A 30 -10.43 9.00 -19.13
N HIS A 31 -11.10 8.04 -19.79
CA HIS A 31 -12.19 8.26 -20.71
C HIS A 31 -13.55 7.85 -20.13
N TYR A 32 -13.55 7.26 -18.94
CA TYR A 32 -14.77 6.89 -18.25
C TYR A 32 -15.55 8.13 -17.79
N PRO A 33 -16.83 8.30 -18.20
CA PRO A 33 -17.63 9.46 -17.84
C PRO A 33 -17.92 9.46 -16.34
N ARG A 34 -17.28 10.39 -15.61
CA ARG A 34 -17.53 10.60 -14.17
C ARG A 34 -18.62 11.63 -14.03
N VAL A 35 -19.86 11.17 -13.88
CA VAL A 35 -21.05 12.04 -13.77
C VAL A 35 -21.74 11.74 -12.44
N ASP A 36 -21.89 12.77 -11.59
CA ASP A 36 -22.64 12.67 -10.34
C ASP A 36 -24.12 12.43 -10.66
N GLY A 37 -24.72 11.45 -9.96
CA GLY A 37 -26.13 11.11 -10.13
C GLY A 37 -26.49 10.21 -11.33
N GLY A 38 -25.50 9.83 -12.19
CA GLY A 38 -25.73 8.88 -13.28
C GLY A 38 -26.67 9.39 -14.39
N GLU A 39 -26.79 10.72 -14.58
CA GLU A 39 -27.64 11.33 -15.58
C GLU A 39 -27.22 10.92 -16.99
N LYS A 40 -28.06 10.19 -17.70
CA LYS A 40 -27.79 9.62 -19.02
C LYS A 40 -27.39 10.67 -20.08
N GLU A 41 -27.95 11.87 -19.98
CA GLU A 41 -27.65 12.96 -20.92
C GLU A 41 -26.24 13.49 -20.72
N LYS A 42 -25.77 13.65 -19.51
CA LYS A 42 -24.41 14.07 -19.20
C LYS A 42 -23.39 12.99 -19.59
N ILE A 43 -23.73 11.71 -19.37
CA ILE A 43 -22.90 10.59 -19.83
C ILE A 43 -22.74 10.64 -21.34
N LEU A 44 -23.84 10.85 -22.06
CA LEU A 44 -23.78 10.96 -23.54
C LEU A 44 -22.94 12.15 -24.00
N GLN A 45 -23.03 13.30 -23.34
CA GLN A 45 -22.22 14.49 -23.68
C GLN A 45 -20.72 14.23 -23.48
N GLU A 46 -20.33 13.54 -22.41
CA GLU A 46 -18.92 13.15 -22.19
C GLU A 46 -18.43 12.15 -23.26
N LEU A 47 -19.26 11.16 -23.58
CA LEU A 47 -18.94 10.17 -24.61
C LEU A 47 -18.87 10.81 -26.03
N GLN A 48 -19.69 11.82 -26.30
CA GLN A 48 -19.67 12.56 -27.58
C GLN A 48 -18.34 13.30 -27.82
N LYS A 49 -17.62 13.70 -26.77
CA LYS A 49 -16.29 14.31 -26.90
C LYS A 49 -15.24 13.35 -27.47
N LEU A 50 -15.50 12.05 -27.39
CA LEU A 50 -14.62 11.00 -27.92
C LEU A 50 -14.93 10.64 -29.38
N VAL A 51 -16.03 11.14 -29.95
CA VAL A 51 -16.35 10.94 -31.37
C VAL A 51 -15.28 11.59 -32.24
N ASP A 52 -14.94 10.96 -33.35
CA ASP A 52 -13.87 11.32 -34.27
C ASP A 52 -12.45 11.26 -33.69
N THR A 53 -12.29 10.75 -32.44
CA THR A 53 -10.98 10.41 -31.90
C THR A 53 -10.61 8.97 -32.20
N SER A 54 -9.33 8.62 -32.01
CA SER A 54 -8.84 7.25 -32.15
C SER A 54 -8.52 6.66 -30.78
N LEU A 55 -9.13 5.52 -30.46
CA LEU A 55 -8.89 4.77 -29.23
C LEU A 55 -8.11 3.49 -29.51
N ARG A 56 -7.23 3.12 -28.55
CA ARG A 56 -6.59 1.81 -28.56
C ARG A 56 -7.51 0.83 -27.86
N VAL A 57 -8.01 -0.16 -28.60
CA VAL A 57 -8.98 -1.13 -28.08
C VAL A 57 -8.57 -2.57 -28.43
N LYS A 58 -9.01 -3.53 -27.64
CA LYS A 58 -8.95 -4.96 -27.94
C LYS A 58 -10.36 -5.52 -28.13
N ILE A 59 -10.46 -6.57 -28.90
CA ILE A 59 -11.70 -7.34 -29.01
C ILE A 59 -11.91 -8.06 -27.68
N LEU A 60 -13.06 -7.80 -27.05
CA LEU A 60 -13.50 -8.44 -25.83
C LEU A 60 -14.32 -9.69 -26.14
N ASP A 61 -15.21 -9.56 -27.13
CA ASP A 61 -16.11 -10.62 -27.55
C ASP A 61 -16.43 -10.48 -29.04
N LEU A 62 -16.51 -11.61 -29.74
CA LEU A 62 -16.83 -11.69 -31.17
C LEU A 62 -17.77 -12.84 -31.39
N ASP A 63 -19.00 -12.57 -31.82
CA ASP A 63 -19.98 -13.55 -32.23
C ASP A 63 -20.50 -13.20 -33.65
N PRO A 64 -19.99 -13.87 -34.68
CA PRO A 64 -20.45 -13.64 -36.07
C PRO A 64 -21.90 -14.03 -36.31
N ALA A 65 -22.45 -15.00 -35.53
CA ALA A 65 -23.82 -15.46 -35.70
C ALA A 65 -24.83 -14.43 -35.20
N GLU A 66 -24.47 -13.71 -34.13
CA GLU A 66 -25.26 -12.62 -33.55
C GLU A 66 -24.86 -11.23 -34.09
N ASN A 67 -23.94 -11.17 -35.04
CA ASN A 67 -23.36 -9.92 -35.58
C ASN A 67 -22.82 -9.01 -34.45
N LYS A 68 -22.18 -9.62 -33.46
CA LYS A 68 -21.73 -8.97 -32.23
C LYS A 68 -20.22 -8.81 -32.21
N LEU A 69 -19.73 -7.59 -32.11
CA LEU A 69 -18.32 -7.26 -31.94
C LEU A 69 -18.18 -6.26 -30.79
N ILE A 70 -17.57 -6.69 -29.69
CA ILE A 70 -17.40 -5.88 -28.49
C ILE A 70 -15.92 -5.58 -28.30
N PHE A 71 -15.63 -4.31 -28.04
CA PHE A 71 -14.29 -3.81 -27.77
C PHE A 71 -14.10 -3.47 -26.27
N SER A 72 -12.83 -3.41 -25.85
CA SER A 72 -12.41 -2.96 -24.53
C SER A 72 -11.12 -2.13 -24.64
N GLU A 73 -11.16 -0.90 -24.19
CA GLU A 73 -9.97 -0.06 -23.97
C GLU A 73 -9.28 -0.44 -22.66
N ARG A 74 -10.07 -0.77 -21.63
CA ARG A 74 -9.59 -1.20 -20.31
C ARG A 74 -8.70 -2.44 -20.37
N ARG A 75 -8.95 -3.36 -21.33
CA ARG A 75 -8.07 -4.53 -21.54
C ARG A 75 -6.68 -4.13 -22.01
N VAL A 76 -6.58 -3.13 -22.88
CA VAL A 76 -5.28 -2.63 -23.36
C VAL A 76 -4.51 -1.99 -22.22
N GLU A 77 -5.18 -1.17 -21.41
CA GLU A 77 -4.58 -0.52 -20.24
C GLU A 77 -4.09 -1.56 -19.20
N ASN A 78 -4.92 -2.56 -18.90
CA ASN A 78 -4.57 -3.64 -17.97
C ASN A 78 -3.40 -4.50 -18.45
N GLU A 79 -3.29 -4.76 -19.75
CA GLU A 79 -2.15 -5.53 -20.30
C GLU A 79 -0.88 -4.72 -20.27
N ALA A 80 -0.92 -3.44 -20.68
CA ALA A 80 0.24 -2.56 -20.58
C ALA A 80 0.73 -2.43 -19.12
N MET A 81 -0.21 -2.34 -18.16
CA MET A 81 0.11 -2.34 -16.74
C MET A 81 0.76 -3.66 -16.30
N ARG A 82 0.21 -4.80 -16.71
CA ARG A 82 0.79 -6.12 -16.41
C ARG A 82 2.18 -6.30 -17.00
N GLU A 83 2.40 -5.86 -18.25
CA GLU A 83 3.72 -5.91 -18.88
C GLU A 83 4.73 -5.01 -18.15
N ALA A 84 4.30 -3.84 -17.70
CA ALA A 84 5.13 -2.95 -16.91
C ALA A 84 5.47 -3.55 -15.54
N ILE A 85 4.48 -4.16 -14.86
CA ILE A 85 4.69 -4.84 -13.56
C ILE A 85 5.60 -6.06 -13.71
N ALA A 86 5.50 -6.80 -14.82
CA ALA A 86 6.33 -7.99 -15.07
C ALA A 86 7.85 -7.69 -15.16
N ARG A 87 8.24 -6.42 -15.29
CA ARG A 87 9.64 -5.99 -15.24
C ARG A 87 10.21 -6.00 -13.83
N TYR A 88 9.34 -5.92 -12.81
CA TYR A 88 9.75 -5.89 -11.41
C TYR A 88 9.74 -7.28 -10.79
N LYS A 89 10.64 -7.48 -9.84
CA LYS A 89 10.74 -8.69 -9.03
C LYS A 89 10.78 -8.35 -7.55
N LYS A 90 10.33 -9.27 -6.73
CA LYS A 90 10.55 -9.18 -5.29
C LYS A 90 12.04 -9.05 -4.98
N GLY A 91 12.40 -8.06 -4.20
CA GLY A 91 13.78 -7.72 -3.85
C GLY A 91 14.36 -6.55 -4.64
N ASP A 92 13.76 -6.15 -5.76
CA ASP A 92 14.22 -4.99 -6.53
C ASP A 92 14.11 -3.70 -5.70
N ILE A 93 15.05 -2.80 -5.92
CA ILE A 93 15.05 -1.47 -5.33
C ILE A 93 14.57 -0.49 -6.39
N VAL A 94 13.55 0.27 -6.06
CA VAL A 94 12.89 1.22 -6.95
C VAL A 94 12.88 2.62 -6.35
N GLU A 95 12.80 3.63 -7.21
CA GLU A 95 12.64 5.02 -6.84
C GLU A 95 11.29 5.53 -7.31
N GLY A 96 10.73 6.48 -6.57
CA GLY A 96 9.44 7.03 -6.90
C GLY A 96 9.09 8.25 -6.05
N GLU A 97 7.93 8.80 -6.33
CA GLU A 97 7.38 9.99 -5.69
C GLU A 97 6.13 9.64 -4.89
N ILE A 98 6.00 10.19 -3.69
CA ILE A 98 4.80 10.04 -2.85
C ILE A 98 3.63 10.77 -3.51
N THR A 99 2.60 10.04 -3.93
CA THR A 99 1.36 10.57 -4.52
C THR A 99 0.22 10.70 -3.53
N GLY A 100 0.30 10.01 -2.39
CA GLY A 100 -0.72 10.08 -1.36
C GLY A 100 -0.22 9.52 -0.03
N VAL A 101 -0.64 10.14 1.07
CA VAL A 101 -0.37 9.66 2.43
C VAL A 101 -1.69 9.41 3.14
N VAL A 102 -1.90 8.18 3.58
CA VAL A 102 -3.10 7.71 4.28
C VAL A 102 -2.73 7.14 5.65
N ASP A 103 -3.70 6.89 6.50
CA ASP A 103 -3.45 6.46 7.88
C ASP A 103 -2.73 5.10 7.98
N PHE A 104 -2.89 4.23 6.99
CA PHE A 104 -2.26 2.92 6.94
C PHE A 104 -0.97 2.87 6.10
N GLY A 105 -0.50 3.99 5.52
CA GLY A 105 0.73 4.02 4.73
C GLY A 105 0.83 5.17 3.73
N ALA A 106 1.68 4.98 2.71
CA ALA A 106 1.89 5.95 1.65
C ALA A 106 1.90 5.29 0.26
N PHE A 107 1.27 5.94 -0.71
CA PHE A 107 1.31 5.56 -2.11
C PHE A 107 2.51 6.19 -2.80
N VAL A 108 3.21 5.40 -3.59
CA VAL A 108 4.43 5.78 -4.31
C VAL A 108 4.23 5.52 -5.78
N ARG A 109 4.34 6.52 -6.63
CA ARG A 109 4.39 6.36 -8.09
C ARG A 109 5.82 6.09 -8.51
N LEU A 110 6.06 4.90 -9.06
CA LEU A 110 7.38 4.47 -9.52
C LEU A 110 7.78 5.24 -10.80
N ASP A 111 9.02 5.74 -10.83
CA ASP A 111 9.50 6.62 -11.90
C ASP A 111 9.54 5.95 -13.25
N ASP A 112 10.00 4.70 -13.31
CA ASP A 112 10.23 3.99 -14.56
C ASP A 112 8.95 3.67 -15.32
N THR A 113 7.85 3.46 -14.61
CA THR A 113 6.61 2.94 -15.20
C THR A 113 5.38 3.78 -14.88
N GLY A 114 5.45 4.66 -13.88
CA GLY A 114 4.30 5.42 -13.38
C GLY A 114 3.29 4.58 -12.59
N ILE A 115 3.61 3.31 -12.30
CA ILE A 115 2.76 2.42 -11.50
C ILE A 115 2.80 2.86 -10.04
N GLU A 116 1.67 2.73 -9.35
CA GLU A 116 1.59 3.00 -7.92
C GLU A 116 1.88 1.75 -7.10
N GLY A 117 2.81 1.89 -6.13
CA GLY A 117 3.07 0.94 -5.07
C GLY A 117 2.61 1.49 -3.72
N LEU A 118 2.47 0.61 -2.74
CA LEU A 118 2.08 0.95 -1.36
C LEU A 118 3.22 0.63 -0.39
N ILE A 119 3.63 1.61 0.40
CA ILE A 119 4.41 1.41 1.61
C ILE A 119 3.42 1.34 2.77
N HIS A 120 3.18 0.13 3.31
CA HIS A 120 2.34 -0.02 4.48
C HIS A 120 3.02 0.58 5.72
N LEU A 121 2.25 1.03 6.72
CA LEU A 121 2.74 1.62 7.97
C LEU A 121 3.84 0.77 8.64
N SER A 122 3.67 -0.55 8.67
CA SER A 122 4.63 -1.52 9.24
C SER A 122 5.92 -1.69 8.42
N GLU A 123 5.98 -1.12 7.22
CA GLU A 123 7.10 -1.23 6.29
C GLU A 123 7.91 0.08 6.18
N ILE A 124 7.56 1.10 6.97
CA ILE A 124 8.25 2.38 6.98
C ILE A 124 9.56 2.28 7.77
N ASP A 125 9.51 1.74 8.99
CA ASP A 125 10.69 1.61 9.85
C ASP A 125 10.58 0.35 10.74
N TRP A 126 11.68 -0.04 11.37
CA TRP A 126 11.73 -1.12 12.37
C TRP A 126 11.08 -0.72 13.69
N LEU A 127 11.11 0.57 14.02
CA LEU A 127 10.36 1.14 15.14
C LEU A 127 8.91 1.43 14.75
N LEU A 128 8.03 1.43 15.75
CA LEU A 128 6.62 1.78 15.57
C LEU A 128 6.48 3.19 15.00
N VAL A 129 5.90 3.27 13.80
CA VAL A 129 5.44 4.53 13.21
C VAL A 129 3.94 4.60 13.42
N GLU A 130 3.45 5.63 14.11
CA GLU A 130 2.01 5.78 14.37
C GLU A 130 1.30 6.56 13.28
N ASN A 131 1.98 7.55 12.72
CA ASN A 131 1.41 8.44 11.72
C ASN A 131 2.34 8.57 10.52
N PRO A 132 1.97 8.02 9.37
CA PRO A 132 2.78 8.14 8.15
C PRO A 132 3.05 9.57 7.72
N ARG A 133 2.14 10.52 8.07
CA ARG A 133 2.27 11.94 7.72
C ARG A 133 3.42 12.66 8.42
N GLU A 134 3.97 12.07 9.48
CA GLU A 134 5.18 12.58 10.14
C GLU A 134 6.46 12.20 9.39
N ARG A 135 6.37 11.15 8.55
CA ARG A 135 7.50 10.60 7.79
C ARG A 135 7.47 10.99 6.33
N PHE A 136 6.28 11.25 5.76
CA PHE A 136 6.10 11.52 4.33
C PHE A 136 5.27 12.78 4.09
N LYS A 137 5.68 13.50 3.07
CA LYS A 137 4.91 14.59 2.46
C LYS A 137 4.60 14.23 1.01
N LEU A 138 3.57 14.87 0.45
CA LEU A 138 3.30 14.76 -0.98
C LEU A 138 4.51 15.25 -1.76
N HIS A 139 4.82 14.55 -2.86
CA HIS A 139 5.96 14.80 -3.75
C HIS A 139 7.34 14.50 -3.16
N ASP A 140 7.42 13.91 -1.95
CA ASP A 140 8.71 13.42 -1.45
C ASP A 140 9.24 12.31 -2.37
N ARG A 141 10.54 12.35 -2.62
CA ARG A 141 11.25 11.29 -3.35
C ARG A 141 11.67 10.21 -2.37
N VAL A 142 11.32 8.97 -2.70
CA VAL A 142 11.63 7.82 -1.87
C VAL A 142 12.28 6.72 -2.69
N ARG A 143 13.19 6.00 -2.03
CA ARG A 143 13.77 4.76 -2.52
C ARG A 143 13.24 3.63 -1.66
N ALA A 144 12.67 2.60 -2.29
CA ALA A 144 12.01 1.51 -1.57
C ALA A 144 12.36 0.16 -2.18
N LYS A 145 12.27 -0.91 -1.39
CA LYS A 145 12.45 -2.29 -1.83
C LYS A 145 11.09 -2.93 -2.08
N ILE A 146 10.95 -3.62 -3.19
CA ILE A 146 9.76 -4.42 -3.49
C ILE A 146 9.75 -5.66 -2.62
N ILE A 147 8.74 -5.82 -1.77
CA ILE A 147 8.58 -6.96 -0.87
C ILE A 147 7.57 -7.98 -1.36
N ASP A 148 6.59 -7.54 -2.17
CA ASP A 148 5.58 -8.42 -2.75
C ASP A 148 4.96 -7.79 -3.99
N ILE A 149 4.46 -8.64 -4.90
CA ILE A 149 3.73 -8.24 -6.11
C ILE A 149 2.53 -9.17 -6.25
N GLN A 150 1.31 -8.63 -6.09
CA GLN A 150 0.06 -9.36 -6.21
C GLN A 150 -0.83 -8.72 -7.28
N GLY A 151 -0.87 -9.35 -8.47
CA GLY A 151 -1.63 -8.84 -9.60
C GLY A 151 -1.11 -7.47 -10.07
N ASP A 152 -1.89 -6.43 -9.81
CA ASP A 152 -1.58 -5.03 -10.13
C ASP A 152 -1.05 -4.22 -8.94
N LYS A 153 -0.87 -4.86 -7.78
CA LYS A 153 -0.44 -4.22 -6.54
C LYS A 153 1.01 -4.53 -6.22
N ILE A 154 1.81 -3.49 -6.01
CA ILE A 154 3.21 -3.58 -5.61
C ILE A 154 3.31 -3.12 -4.16
N SER A 155 3.79 -4.01 -3.28
CA SER A 155 4.09 -3.70 -1.88
C SER A 155 5.56 -3.30 -1.73
N LEU A 156 5.78 -2.18 -1.09
CA LEU A 156 7.09 -1.55 -0.93
C LEU A 156 7.49 -1.47 0.53
N SER A 157 8.79 -1.48 0.81
CA SER A 157 9.35 -1.37 2.14
C SER A 157 10.56 -0.44 2.16
N LEU A 158 10.61 0.45 3.15
CA LEU A 158 11.78 1.26 3.46
C LEU A 158 12.66 0.55 4.49
N LYS A 159 12.06 -0.11 5.49
CA LYS A 159 12.82 -0.80 6.54
C LYS A 159 13.77 -1.84 5.99
N HIS A 160 13.37 -2.57 4.92
CA HIS A 160 14.22 -3.58 4.28
C HIS A 160 15.36 -3.02 3.41
N LEU A 161 15.53 -1.69 3.34
CA LEU A 161 16.74 -1.04 2.83
C LEU A 161 17.81 -0.86 3.90
N LYS A 162 17.42 -0.95 5.17
CA LYS A 162 18.31 -0.87 6.33
C LYS A 162 18.64 -2.30 6.79
N ASP A 163 19.77 -2.46 7.44
CA ASP A 163 20.08 -3.71 8.13
C ASP A 163 19.02 -3.98 9.21
N ASP A 164 18.73 -5.26 9.38
CA ASP A 164 17.75 -5.69 10.38
C ASP A 164 18.37 -5.58 11.80
N PRO A 165 17.91 -4.66 12.65
CA PRO A 165 18.47 -4.47 13.97
C PRO A 165 18.22 -5.64 14.91
N TRP A 166 17.18 -6.45 14.64
CA TRP A 166 16.86 -7.62 15.44
C TRP A 166 17.89 -8.75 15.23
N LEU A 167 18.26 -8.98 13.97
CA LEU A 167 19.28 -9.97 13.64
C LEU A 167 20.67 -9.50 14.07
N ALA A 168 20.97 -8.19 13.95
CA ALA A 168 22.20 -7.61 14.45
C ALA A 168 22.35 -7.77 15.97
N ALA A 169 21.24 -7.67 16.71
CA ALA A 169 21.19 -7.82 18.15
C ALA A 169 20.87 -9.25 18.64
N ALA A 170 20.83 -10.26 17.74
CA ALA A 170 20.38 -11.61 18.05
C ALA A 170 21.08 -12.24 19.26
N HIS A 171 22.39 -11.97 19.44
CA HIS A 171 23.20 -12.46 20.53
C HIS A 171 23.43 -11.45 21.67
N ALA A 172 22.86 -10.24 21.54
CA ALA A 172 23.07 -9.18 22.52
C ALA A 172 22.11 -9.25 23.72
N TYR A 173 20.97 -9.92 23.54
CA TYR A 173 19.91 -10.01 24.55
C TYR A 173 19.50 -11.45 24.79
N HIS A 174 19.13 -11.75 26.03
CA HIS A 174 18.65 -13.06 26.46
C HIS A 174 17.43 -12.91 27.38
N LYS A 175 16.63 -13.96 27.48
CA LYS A 175 15.56 -14.02 28.47
C LYS A 175 16.14 -13.90 29.89
N GLY A 176 15.59 -12.98 30.68
CA GLY A 176 16.01 -12.70 32.04
C GLY A 176 16.92 -11.45 32.16
N ASP A 177 17.45 -10.93 31.04
CA ASP A 177 18.23 -9.71 31.06
C ASP A 177 17.38 -8.51 31.49
N VAL A 178 18.01 -7.57 32.20
CA VAL A 178 17.40 -6.30 32.56
C VAL A 178 17.88 -5.23 31.58
N VAL A 179 16.93 -4.56 30.95
CA VAL A 179 17.18 -3.54 29.95
C VAL A 179 16.51 -2.22 30.30
N SER A 180 17.15 -1.10 29.96
CA SER A 180 16.53 0.20 30.00
C SER A 180 15.69 0.40 28.74
N GLY A 181 14.47 0.92 28.88
CA GLY A 181 13.58 1.15 27.76
C GLY A 181 12.67 2.34 27.98
N LYS A 182 12.41 3.06 26.89
CA LYS A 182 11.54 4.23 26.86
C LYS A 182 10.13 3.82 26.45
N VAL A 183 9.12 4.16 27.22
CA VAL A 183 7.72 3.92 26.88
C VAL A 183 7.31 4.84 25.75
N ILE A 184 6.99 4.28 24.58
CA ILE A 184 6.59 5.04 23.38
C ILE A 184 5.08 5.12 23.23
N LYS A 185 4.33 4.11 23.70
CA LYS A 185 2.87 4.08 23.58
C LYS A 185 2.24 3.21 24.66
N LEU A 186 1.09 3.65 25.15
CA LEU A 186 0.19 2.86 25.98
C LEU A 186 -1.10 2.55 25.22
N ASN A 187 -1.54 1.31 25.26
CA ASN A 187 -2.81 0.87 24.74
C ASN A 187 -3.53 -0.07 25.72
N PRO A 188 -4.80 -0.46 25.52
CA PRO A 188 -5.51 -1.33 26.45
C PRO A 188 -4.88 -2.70 26.65
N PHE A 189 -4.06 -3.16 25.71
CA PHE A 189 -3.41 -4.48 25.76
C PHE A 189 -2.02 -4.44 26.39
N GLY A 190 -1.44 -3.25 26.59
CA GLY A 190 -0.10 -3.10 27.17
C GLY A 190 0.63 -1.84 26.77
N ALA A 191 1.95 -1.87 26.90
CA ALA A 191 2.85 -0.76 26.56
C ALA A 191 3.89 -1.18 25.52
N PHE A 192 4.08 -0.36 24.50
CA PHE A 192 5.23 -0.45 23.60
C PHE A 192 6.40 0.30 24.21
N VAL A 193 7.55 -0.34 24.24
CA VAL A 193 8.77 0.15 24.83
C VAL A 193 9.91 0.08 23.82
N GLN A 194 10.57 1.18 23.56
CA GLN A 194 11.78 1.21 22.76
C GLN A 194 12.96 0.79 23.65
N VAL A 195 13.73 -0.17 23.18
CA VAL A 195 14.97 -0.66 23.82
C VAL A 195 16.14 -0.35 22.90
N GLY A 196 17.07 0.45 23.39
CA GLY A 196 18.13 1.01 22.54
C GLY A 196 17.57 1.89 21.42
N ASP A 197 18.31 1.98 20.30
CA ASP A 197 17.97 2.90 19.21
C ASP A 197 16.96 2.33 18.22
N SER A 198 16.86 0.99 18.10
CA SER A 198 16.17 0.36 16.96
C SER A 198 15.31 -0.84 17.30
N LEU A 199 15.25 -1.24 18.56
CA LEU A 199 14.45 -2.37 19.01
C LEU A 199 13.19 -1.90 19.75
N GLN A 200 12.16 -2.73 19.72
CA GLN A 200 10.91 -2.45 20.40
C GLN A 200 10.38 -3.71 21.08
N GLY A 201 10.05 -3.58 22.37
CA GLY A 201 9.39 -4.62 23.14
C GLY A 201 7.94 -4.28 23.47
N LEU A 202 7.17 -5.27 23.80
CA LEU A 202 5.80 -5.16 24.29
C LEU A 202 5.74 -5.66 25.74
N ILE A 203 5.15 -4.85 26.61
CA ILE A 203 4.74 -5.28 27.94
C ILE A 203 3.25 -5.54 27.90
N HIS A 204 2.82 -6.75 28.15
CA HIS A 204 1.40 -7.08 28.18
C HIS A 204 0.75 -6.52 29.46
N VAL A 205 -0.50 -6.10 29.37
CA VAL A 205 -1.25 -5.53 30.53
C VAL A 205 -1.33 -6.48 31.73
N SER A 206 -1.29 -7.79 31.48
CA SER A 206 -1.31 -8.81 32.55
C SER A 206 -0.12 -8.71 33.52
N GLU A 207 1.01 -8.16 33.07
CA GLU A 207 2.19 -7.95 33.93
C GLU A 207 1.94 -6.91 35.04
N PHE A 208 0.96 -6.04 34.85
CA PHE A 208 0.50 -5.06 35.84
C PHE A 208 -0.85 -5.45 36.47
N GLY A 209 -1.50 -6.50 35.94
CA GLY A 209 -2.80 -6.99 36.38
C GLY A 209 -3.99 -6.30 35.68
N ASN A 210 -3.97 -5.01 35.47
CA ASN A 210 -4.99 -4.26 34.72
C ASN A 210 -4.44 -2.97 34.10
N GLU A 211 -5.23 -2.35 33.20
CA GLU A 211 -4.86 -1.12 32.49
C GLU A 211 -4.66 0.08 33.42
N GLU A 212 -5.43 0.20 34.50
CA GLU A 212 -5.32 1.31 35.45
C GLU A 212 -3.96 1.31 36.17
N LYS A 213 -3.48 0.14 36.57
CA LYS A 213 -2.15 0.01 37.17
C LYS A 213 -1.05 0.26 36.15
N LEU A 214 -1.18 -0.27 34.94
CA LEU A 214 -0.25 -0.01 33.84
C LEU A 214 -0.07 1.50 33.63
N ARG A 215 -1.19 2.25 33.50
CA ARG A 215 -1.17 3.72 33.30
C ARG A 215 -0.71 4.50 34.51
N ARG A 216 -0.79 3.94 35.69
CA ARG A 216 -0.28 4.57 36.93
C ARG A 216 1.24 4.40 37.08
N GLU A 217 1.76 3.26 36.64
CA GLU A 217 3.16 2.90 36.83
C GLU A 217 4.05 3.31 35.64
N LEU A 218 3.47 3.41 34.43
CA LEU A 218 4.20 3.80 33.22
C LEU A 218 3.64 5.07 32.61
N ALA A 219 4.52 5.98 32.26
CA ALA A 219 4.19 7.20 31.51
C ALA A 219 4.88 7.21 30.14
N VAL A 220 4.15 7.66 29.10
CA VAL A 220 4.71 7.79 27.76
C VAL A 220 5.82 8.83 27.76
N GLY A 221 6.94 8.50 27.14
CA GLY A 221 8.13 9.36 27.07
C GLY A 221 9.16 9.12 28.17
N GLU A 222 8.79 8.42 29.25
CA GLU A 222 9.67 8.12 30.37
C GLU A 222 10.43 6.80 30.15
N GLU A 223 11.59 6.70 30.81
CA GLU A 223 12.48 5.55 30.75
C GLU A 223 12.43 4.73 32.02
N TYR A 224 12.34 3.42 31.90
CA TYR A 224 12.24 2.48 33.00
C TYR A 224 13.13 1.26 32.76
N GLN A 225 13.38 0.50 33.83
CA GLN A 225 14.06 -0.80 33.75
C GLN A 225 13.02 -1.92 33.59
N PHE A 226 13.28 -2.79 32.64
CA PHE A 226 12.41 -3.91 32.31
C PHE A 226 13.19 -5.22 32.26
N THR A 227 12.54 -6.33 32.58
CA THR A 227 13.12 -7.66 32.41
C THR A 227 12.62 -8.26 31.10
N ILE A 228 13.50 -8.84 30.30
CA ILE A 228 13.14 -9.55 29.07
C ILE A 228 12.52 -10.89 29.44
N LEU A 229 11.24 -11.07 29.12
CA LEU A 229 10.49 -12.32 29.34
C LEU A 229 10.59 -13.25 28.14
N LEU A 230 10.65 -12.70 26.93
CA LEU A 230 10.83 -13.41 25.67
C LEU A 230 11.74 -12.58 24.76
N TRP A 231 12.71 -13.23 24.14
CA TRP A 231 13.55 -12.70 23.08
C TRP A 231 13.49 -13.64 21.87
N ASP A 232 12.94 -13.15 20.76
CA ASP A 232 12.79 -13.90 19.51
C ASP A 232 13.14 -12.97 18.33
N PRO A 233 14.44 -12.85 18.02
CA PRO A 233 14.91 -11.94 16.98
C PRO A 233 14.48 -12.36 15.58
N GLU A 234 14.27 -13.66 15.32
CA GLU A 234 13.83 -14.13 14.00
C GLU A 234 12.40 -13.69 13.68
N ASN A 235 11.53 -13.63 14.68
CA ASN A 235 10.15 -13.18 14.54
C ASN A 235 9.94 -11.72 14.98
N HIS A 236 11.01 -10.97 15.24
CA HIS A 236 10.99 -9.56 15.71
C HIS A 236 10.09 -9.37 16.93
N LYS A 237 10.24 -10.24 17.94
CA LYS A 237 9.42 -10.22 19.16
C LYS A 237 10.28 -10.09 20.41
N MET A 238 9.97 -9.10 21.21
CA MET A 238 10.50 -8.93 22.56
C MET A 238 9.32 -8.71 23.52
N SER A 239 9.13 -9.62 24.47
CA SER A 239 8.19 -9.39 25.57
C SER A 239 8.97 -8.93 26.80
N LEU A 240 8.46 -7.90 27.42
CA LEU A 240 9.06 -7.26 28.60
C LEU A 240 8.11 -7.39 29.80
N GLY A 241 8.68 -7.40 30.98
CA GLY A 241 7.95 -7.32 32.24
C GLY A 241 8.58 -6.29 33.17
N PRO A 242 7.86 -5.86 34.23
CA PRO A 242 8.42 -5.00 35.24
C PRO A 242 9.58 -5.70 35.94
N THR A 243 10.67 -4.95 36.15
CA THR A 243 11.77 -5.46 36.99
C THR A 243 11.24 -5.61 38.40
N GLN A 244 11.34 -6.83 39.00
CA GLN A 244 10.99 -7.02 40.39
C GLN A 244 11.85 -6.08 41.23
N LYS A 245 11.20 -5.21 42.01
CA LYS A 245 11.89 -4.47 43.06
C LYS A 245 12.42 -5.49 44.04
N GLN A 246 13.76 -5.62 44.13
CA GLN A 246 14.39 -6.32 45.23
C GLN A 246 14.08 -5.60 46.54
#